data_c3baab8180571389bdf7689867c5c624
#
_entry.id   c3baab8180571389bdf7689867c5c624
#
_cell.length_a   1.000
_cell.length_b   1.000
_cell.length_c   1.000
_cell.angle_alpha   90.00
_cell.angle_beta   90.00
_cell.angle_gamma   90.00
#
_symmetry.space_group_name_H-M   'P 1'
#
loop_
_entity.id
_entity.type
_entity.pdbx_description
1 polymer ?
#
loop_
_entity_poly.entity_id
_entity_poly.type
_entity_poly.pdbx_seq_one_letter_code
_entity_poly.pdbx_strand_id
1 'polypeptide(L)'
;MSTPRRVLITGAFGTIGRDTVPALCELGFEVTATDVRTPTNQAVESDLHRRCRFDTQWVDIANAGQVTDLVKRVAPASVIHLASLIPPHIYADPERAKRINLEGTRHLVEAAKGLAARPVFVQASSHTVHGHRNCSKDLPLLRPDDARKGCDLYTRIKISCEDLVRESGLPWTILRYGIIFPKVYSKRIDPNAVRLSFLVPLETRFHGVHSEDAGYATARCAEGLAVNKVLMIGGGERWKQRQPFFLGNILDAVGVGMLPESAFARPDPAVEESWYYVDWMDTAEGQALLGYQRHEPEDYFRALAKDMGLLRPLARLASPLVRRQMAQLSPFYGGRADPRTPGMDLDERIRRFATPAARR
;
A
#
# COMPACT_ATOMS: atom_id res chain seq x y z
N MET A 1 -7.28 36.48 11.27
CA MET A 1 -7.74 35.12 10.84
C MET A 1 -6.56 34.42 10.20
N SER A 2 -6.16 33.25 10.69
CA SER A 2 -5.09 32.47 10.07
C SER A 2 -5.54 32.03 8.66
N THR A 3 -4.64 32.13 7.68
CA THR A 3 -4.91 31.66 6.32
C THR A 3 -5.34 30.19 6.38
N PRO A 4 -6.43 29.79 5.72
CA PRO A 4 -6.87 28.39 5.75
C PRO A 4 -5.77 27.47 5.19
N ARG A 5 -5.44 26.42 5.94
CA ARG A 5 -4.43 25.42 5.55
C ARG A 5 -5.05 24.46 4.53
N ARG A 6 -4.96 24.79 3.23
CA ARG A 6 -5.53 23.98 2.14
C ARG A 6 -4.64 22.79 1.81
N VAL A 7 -5.25 21.62 1.68
CA VAL A 7 -4.58 20.37 1.29
C VAL A 7 -5.27 19.79 0.06
N LEU A 8 -4.47 19.44 -0.95
CA LEU A 8 -4.89 18.63 -2.07
C LEU A 8 -4.43 17.18 -1.84
N ILE A 9 -5.36 16.23 -1.85
CA ILE A 9 -5.05 14.81 -1.71
C ILE A 9 -5.49 14.04 -2.95
N THR A 10 -4.59 13.31 -3.60
CA THR A 10 -4.88 12.39 -4.71
C THR A 10 -4.95 10.95 -4.24
N GLY A 11 -5.74 10.11 -4.92
CA GLY A 11 -6.02 8.76 -4.43
C GLY A 11 -6.86 8.78 -3.15
N ALA A 12 -7.68 9.82 -3.01
CA ALA A 12 -8.43 10.13 -1.78
C ALA A 12 -9.42 9.03 -1.39
N PHE A 13 -9.92 8.26 -2.35
CA PHE A 13 -10.90 7.20 -2.13
C PHE A 13 -10.29 5.79 -2.13
N GLY A 14 -8.95 5.71 -2.21
CA GLY A 14 -8.18 4.47 -2.05
C GLY A 14 -8.06 4.02 -0.59
N THR A 15 -7.33 2.93 -0.33
CA THR A 15 -7.21 2.28 0.99
C THR A 15 -6.69 3.23 2.07
N ILE A 16 -5.61 3.98 1.80
CA ILE A 16 -5.06 4.95 2.77
C ILE A 16 -5.86 6.26 2.72
N GLY A 17 -6.23 6.73 1.52
CA GLY A 17 -6.88 8.01 1.31
C GLY A 17 -8.20 8.16 2.08
N ARG A 18 -9.03 7.11 2.10
CA ARG A 18 -10.32 7.10 2.83
C ARG A 18 -10.18 7.29 4.35
N ASP A 19 -9.00 6.97 4.90
CA ASP A 19 -8.70 7.19 6.31
C ASP A 19 -7.89 8.49 6.52
N THR A 20 -7.18 8.98 5.49
CA THR A 20 -6.46 10.26 5.51
C THR A 20 -7.42 11.46 5.44
N VAL A 21 -8.47 11.40 4.60
CA VAL A 21 -9.41 12.52 4.44
C VAL A 21 -10.08 12.90 5.75
N PRO A 22 -10.70 11.99 6.53
CA PRO A 22 -11.25 12.33 7.83
C PRO A 22 -10.21 12.89 8.80
N ALA A 23 -9.01 12.29 8.85
CA ALA A 23 -7.94 12.75 9.72
C ALA A 23 -7.50 14.19 9.39
N LEU A 24 -7.42 14.56 8.12
CA LEU A 24 -7.15 15.94 7.71
C LEU A 24 -8.26 16.89 8.15
N CYS A 25 -9.53 16.49 8.02
CA CYS A 25 -10.67 17.30 8.49
C CYS A 25 -10.62 17.50 10.01
N GLU A 26 -10.31 16.46 10.79
CA GLU A 26 -10.14 16.50 12.24
C GLU A 26 -8.98 17.43 12.66
N LEU A 27 -7.91 17.49 11.87
CA LEU A 27 -6.77 18.38 12.06
C LEU A 27 -7.07 19.84 11.60
N GLY A 28 -8.28 20.11 11.11
CA GLY A 28 -8.73 21.45 10.72
C GLY A 28 -8.19 21.94 9.37
N PHE A 29 -7.84 21.03 8.45
CA PHE A 29 -7.49 21.39 7.08
C PHE A 29 -8.72 21.60 6.21
N GLU A 30 -8.60 22.52 5.25
CA GLU A 30 -9.51 22.66 4.12
C GLU A 30 -9.07 21.66 3.03
N VAL A 31 -9.83 20.56 2.88
CA VAL A 31 -9.44 19.41 2.08
C VAL A 31 -10.10 19.45 0.71
N THR A 32 -9.29 19.38 -0.35
CA THR A 32 -9.73 19.02 -1.70
C THR A 32 -9.29 17.60 -2.01
N ALA A 33 -10.25 16.67 -2.10
CA ALA A 33 -10.04 15.27 -2.40
C ALA A 33 -10.16 15.04 -3.91
N THR A 34 -9.19 14.33 -4.51
CA THR A 34 -9.26 13.96 -5.93
C THR A 34 -8.95 12.50 -6.18
N ASP A 35 -9.65 11.94 -7.15
CA ASP A 35 -9.47 10.57 -7.66
C ASP A 35 -10.11 10.47 -9.05
N VAL A 36 -9.96 9.33 -9.72
CA VAL A 36 -10.71 8.99 -10.94
C VAL A 36 -12.16 8.64 -10.60
N ARG A 37 -13.09 9.11 -11.43
CA ARG A 37 -14.52 8.89 -11.22
C ARG A 37 -14.90 7.44 -11.57
N THR A 38 -15.11 6.61 -10.56
CA THR A 38 -15.61 5.24 -10.68
C THR A 38 -16.80 5.03 -9.74
N PRO A 39 -17.68 4.04 -9.98
CA PRO A 39 -18.78 3.73 -9.04
C PRO A 39 -18.28 3.42 -7.63
N THR A 40 -17.13 2.74 -7.51
CA THR A 40 -16.52 2.41 -6.22
C THR A 40 -16.06 3.68 -5.50
N ASN A 41 -15.34 4.57 -6.19
CA ASN A 41 -14.86 5.82 -5.59
C ASN A 41 -16.01 6.76 -5.21
N GLN A 42 -17.08 6.82 -6.01
CA GLN A 42 -18.29 7.61 -5.68
C GLN A 42 -18.99 7.07 -4.42
N ALA A 43 -19.02 5.73 -4.25
CA ALA A 43 -19.58 5.14 -3.02
C ALA A 43 -18.75 5.50 -1.78
N VAL A 44 -17.41 5.48 -1.90
CA VAL A 44 -16.50 5.90 -0.81
C VAL A 44 -16.64 7.39 -0.52
N GLU A 45 -16.67 8.24 -1.55
CA GLU A 45 -16.93 9.70 -1.42
C GLU A 45 -18.20 9.96 -0.62
N SER A 46 -19.30 9.33 -1.03
CA SER A 46 -20.61 9.50 -0.37
C SER A 46 -20.57 9.06 1.11
N ASP A 47 -19.80 7.99 1.43
CA ASP A 47 -19.58 7.56 2.81
C ASP A 47 -18.79 8.60 3.61
N LEU A 48 -17.73 9.13 3.04
CA LEU A 48 -16.89 10.14 3.69
C LEU A 48 -17.61 11.45 3.93
N HIS A 49 -18.47 11.90 3.01
CA HIS A 49 -19.29 13.11 3.20
C HIS A 49 -20.27 13.01 4.37
N ARG A 50 -20.63 11.80 4.81
CA ARG A 50 -21.42 11.62 6.05
C ARG A 50 -20.58 11.84 7.32
N ARG A 51 -19.26 11.78 7.20
CA ARG A 51 -18.31 11.83 8.33
C ARG A 51 -17.61 13.18 8.48
N CYS A 52 -17.29 13.83 7.37
CA CYS A 52 -16.58 15.12 7.37
C CYS A 52 -16.87 15.94 6.10
N ARG A 53 -16.53 17.24 6.14
CA ARG A 53 -16.71 18.16 5.02
C ARG A 53 -15.40 18.34 4.26
N PHE A 54 -15.43 18.12 2.96
CA PHE A 54 -14.31 18.33 2.03
C PHE A 54 -14.87 18.65 0.63
N ASP A 55 -14.05 19.19 -0.25
CA ASP A 55 -14.38 19.36 -1.67
C ASP A 55 -13.92 18.14 -2.48
N THR A 56 -14.70 17.73 -3.48
CA THR A 56 -14.35 16.64 -4.39
C THR A 56 -14.11 17.16 -5.80
N GLN A 57 -12.97 16.77 -6.37
CA GLN A 57 -12.61 17.06 -7.76
C GLN A 57 -12.22 15.74 -8.46
N TRP A 58 -12.97 15.36 -9.48
CA TRP A 58 -12.69 14.13 -10.27
C TRP A 58 -11.67 14.44 -11.35
N VAL A 59 -10.42 13.97 -11.17
CA VAL A 59 -9.29 14.23 -12.06
C VAL A 59 -8.49 12.97 -12.29
N ASP A 60 -8.14 12.71 -13.55
CA ASP A 60 -7.13 11.70 -13.90
C ASP A 60 -5.74 12.34 -13.83
N ILE A 61 -4.91 11.88 -12.91
CA ILE A 61 -3.54 12.38 -12.74
C ILE A 61 -2.63 12.10 -13.95
N ALA A 62 -3.00 11.15 -14.81
CA ALA A 62 -2.31 10.92 -16.07
C ALA A 62 -2.53 12.05 -17.10
N ASN A 63 -3.49 12.97 -16.84
CA ASN A 63 -3.77 14.13 -17.68
C ASN A 63 -3.11 15.40 -17.09
N ALA A 64 -2.00 15.85 -17.70
CA ALA A 64 -1.23 16.99 -17.25
C ALA A 64 -2.04 18.30 -17.17
N GLY A 65 -2.96 18.53 -18.13
CA GLY A 65 -3.80 19.74 -18.17
C GLY A 65 -4.75 19.77 -16.98
N GLN A 66 -5.49 18.67 -16.74
CA GLN A 66 -6.41 18.56 -15.58
C GLN A 66 -5.66 18.74 -14.25
N VAL A 67 -4.47 18.17 -14.11
CA VAL A 67 -3.65 18.31 -12.90
C VAL A 67 -3.21 19.76 -12.70
N THR A 68 -2.73 20.41 -13.75
CA THR A 68 -2.27 21.81 -13.70
C THR A 68 -3.42 22.74 -13.30
N ASP A 69 -4.59 22.58 -13.89
CA ASP A 69 -5.78 23.39 -13.57
C ASP A 69 -6.27 23.17 -12.14
N LEU A 70 -6.26 21.91 -11.69
CA LEU A 70 -6.62 21.56 -10.33
C LEU A 70 -5.68 22.21 -9.31
N VAL A 71 -4.36 22.01 -9.46
CA VAL A 71 -3.36 22.54 -8.53
C VAL A 71 -3.37 24.07 -8.49
N LYS A 72 -3.51 24.74 -9.64
CA LYS A 72 -3.65 26.22 -9.70
C LYS A 72 -4.91 26.71 -9.00
N ARG A 73 -6.05 26.05 -9.23
CA ARG A 73 -7.34 26.45 -8.62
C ARG A 73 -7.34 26.27 -7.11
N VAL A 74 -6.82 25.15 -6.61
CA VAL A 74 -6.75 24.85 -5.17
C VAL A 74 -5.67 25.69 -4.50
N ALA A 75 -4.52 25.92 -5.14
CA ALA A 75 -3.35 26.56 -4.58
C ALA A 75 -3.04 26.04 -3.16
N PRO A 76 -2.78 24.73 -3.00
CA PRO A 76 -2.68 24.09 -1.69
C PRO A 76 -1.38 24.47 -0.97
N ALA A 77 -1.42 24.47 0.37
CA ALA A 77 -0.24 24.54 1.21
C ALA A 77 0.47 23.18 1.30
N SER A 78 -0.27 22.09 1.09
CA SER A 78 0.30 20.73 1.03
C SER A 78 -0.39 19.89 -0.05
N VAL A 79 0.40 19.10 -0.79
CA VAL A 79 -0.07 18.09 -1.75
C VAL A 79 0.25 16.71 -1.18
N ILE A 80 -0.77 15.89 -0.94
CA ILE A 80 -0.63 14.49 -0.54
C ILE A 80 -0.89 13.61 -1.76
N HIS A 81 0.14 12.87 -2.21
CA HIS A 81 0.04 12.03 -3.38
C HIS A 81 0.00 10.55 -3.02
N LEU A 82 -1.23 9.99 -2.98
CA LEU A 82 -1.50 8.57 -2.71
C LEU A 82 -1.94 7.80 -3.96
N ALA A 83 -2.39 8.49 -5.03
CA ALA A 83 -2.87 7.84 -6.25
C ALA A 83 -1.77 6.99 -6.89
N SER A 84 -2.01 5.69 -7.01
CA SER A 84 -1.05 4.74 -7.57
C SER A 84 -1.73 3.43 -7.90
N LEU A 85 -1.39 2.80 -9.01
CA LEU A 85 -1.64 1.39 -9.24
C LEU A 85 -0.63 0.57 -8.44
N ILE A 86 -1.12 -0.43 -7.71
CA ILE A 86 -0.32 -1.31 -6.85
C ILE A 86 -0.42 -2.77 -7.30
N PRO A 87 0.48 -3.68 -6.84
CA PRO A 87 0.33 -5.11 -7.04
C PRO A 87 -1.04 -5.64 -6.54
N PRO A 88 -1.65 -6.62 -7.26
CA PRO A 88 -1.19 -7.24 -8.50
C PRO A 88 -1.50 -6.46 -9.79
N HIS A 89 -2.34 -5.42 -9.72
CA HIS A 89 -2.90 -4.72 -10.90
C HIS A 89 -1.85 -4.02 -11.77
N ILE A 90 -0.74 -3.57 -11.16
CA ILE A 90 0.35 -2.90 -11.88
C ILE A 90 0.99 -3.78 -12.97
N TYR A 91 0.96 -5.10 -12.80
CA TYR A 91 1.57 -6.05 -13.73
C TYR A 91 0.66 -6.40 -14.92
N ALA A 92 -0.64 -6.10 -14.82
CA ALA A 92 -1.59 -6.38 -15.89
C ALA A 92 -1.43 -5.42 -17.09
N ASP A 93 -1.02 -4.17 -16.84
CA ASP A 93 -0.76 -3.15 -17.86
C ASP A 93 0.41 -2.24 -17.41
N PRO A 94 1.66 -2.65 -17.70
CA PRO A 94 2.85 -1.93 -17.31
C PRO A 94 2.93 -0.48 -17.83
N GLU A 95 2.46 -0.24 -19.05
CA GLU A 95 2.49 1.10 -19.66
C GLU A 95 1.47 2.03 -19.02
N ARG A 96 0.28 1.52 -18.73
CA ARG A 96 -0.71 2.27 -17.93
C ARG A 96 -0.18 2.56 -16.53
N ALA A 97 0.51 1.59 -15.92
CA ALA A 97 1.12 1.77 -14.61
C ALA A 97 2.16 2.91 -14.62
N LYS A 98 3.03 2.98 -15.63
CA LYS A 98 4.01 4.07 -15.77
C LYS A 98 3.30 5.42 -15.96
N ARG A 99 2.29 5.49 -16.84
CA ARG A 99 1.53 6.72 -17.07
C ARG A 99 0.87 7.24 -15.79
N ILE A 100 0.24 6.37 -15.00
CA ILE A 100 -0.43 6.78 -13.77
C ILE A 100 0.60 7.08 -12.67
N ASN A 101 1.51 6.14 -12.38
CA ASN A 101 2.34 6.24 -11.19
C ASN A 101 3.51 7.21 -11.38
N LEU A 102 4.22 7.14 -12.51
CA LEU A 102 5.40 7.98 -12.73
C LEU A 102 5.03 9.33 -13.36
N GLU A 103 4.33 9.32 -14.51
CA GLU A 103 3.98 10.58 -15.16
C GLU A 103 2.94 11.36 -14.36
N GLY A 104 1.98 10.70 -13.70
CA GLY A 104 1.05 11.36 -12.77
C GLY A 104 1.77 12.05 -11.61
N THR A 105 2.82 11.43 -11.04
CA THR A 105 3.69 12.08 -10.04
C THR A 105 4.40 13.30 -10.63
N ARG A 106 4.95 13.18 -11.85
CA ARG A 106 5.61 14.27 -12.56
C ARG A 106 4.67 15.45 -12.78
N HIS A 107 3.44 15.20 -13.26
CA HIS A 107 2.45 16.27 -13.49
C HIS A 107 2.12 17.04 -12.20
N LEU A 108 1.96 16.34 -11.09
CA LEU A 108 1.69 16.97 -9.79
C LEU A 108 2.88 17.79 -9.30
N VAL A 109 4.09 17.26 -9.40
CA VAL A 109 5.32 17.98 -9.02
C VAL A 109 5.50 19.24 -9.85
N GLU A 110 5.38 19.15 -11.19
CA GLU A 110 5.55 20.33 -12.07
C GLU A 110 4.45 21.37 -11.84
N ALA A 111 3.20 20.95 -11.63
CA ALA A 111 2.12 21.86 -11.28
C ALA A 111 2.36 22.56 -9.93
N ALA A 112 2.84 21.82 -8.92
CA ALA A 112 3.17 22.35 -7.61
C ALA A 112 4.34 23.36 -7.65
N LYS A 113 5.38 23.09 -8.46
CA LYS A 113 6.50 24.02 -8.68
C LYS A 113 6.04 25.34 -9.30
N GLY A 114 4.99 25.32 -10.11
CA GLY A 114 4.43 26.50 -10.76
C GLY A 114 3.63 27.44 -9.84
N LEU A 115 3.41 27.07 -8.58
CA LEU A 115 2.72 27.93 -7.61
C LEU A 115 3.68 28.97 -7.00
N ALA A 116 3.17 30.16 -6.71
CA ALA A 116 3.93 31.22 -6.04
C ALA A 116 4.41 30.79 -4.64
N ALA A 117 3.55 30.12 -3.88
CA ALA A 117 3.90 29.48 -2.62
C ALA A 117 4.06 27.98 -2.86
N ARG A 118 5.28 27.44 -2.71
CA ARG A 118 5.58 26.02 -2.93
C ARG A 118 4.98 25.16 -1.80
N PRO A 119 4.08 24.22 -2.11
CA PRO A 119 3.48 23.37 -1.10
C PRO A 119 4.47 22.31 -0.58
N VAL A 120 4.21 21.78 0.61
CA VAL A 120 4.84 20.54 1.08
C VAL A 120 4.29 19.38 0.24
N PHE A 121 5.16 18.62 -0.41
CA PHE A 121 4.79 17.47 -1.23
C PHE A 121 4.97 16.16 -0.45
N VAL A 122 3.88 15.51 -0.08
CA VAL A 122 3.89 14.23 0.65
C VAL A 122 3.70 13.09 -0.35
N GLN A 123 4.75 12.30 -0.56
CA GLN A 123 4.78 11.19 -1.51
C GLN A 123 4.58 9.84 -0.84
N ALA A 124 3.58 9.09 -1.29
CA ALA A 124 3.43 7.69 -0.91
C ALA A 124 4.45 6.80 -1.63
N SER A 125 5.29 6.12 -0.86
CA SER A 125 6.22 5.10 -1.31
C SER A 125 5.97 3.77 -0.58
N SER A 126 6.92 2.85 -0.63
CA SER A 126 6.83 1.54 0.00
C SER A 126 8.18 1.10 0.55
N HIS A 127 8.18 0.35 1.64
CA HIS A 127 9.40 -0.29 2.15
C HIS A 127 10.00 -1.32 1.18
N THR A 128 9.21 -1.77 0.21
CA THR A 128 9.65 -2.72 -0.82
C THR A 128 10.74 -2.17 -1.75
N VAL A 129 10.97 -0.84 -1.76
CA VAL A 129 12.07 -0.20 -2.53
C VAL A 129 13.45 -0.69 -2.13
N HIS A 130 13.59 -1.35 -0.98
CA HIS A 130 14.87 -1.91 -0.53
C HIS A 130 15.22 -3.26 -1.18
N GLY A 131 14.28 -3.88 -1.91
CA GLY A 131 14.48 -5.14 -2.62
C GLY A 131 14.40 -6.38 -1.73
N HIS A 132 14.89 -7.49 -2.26
CA HIS A 132 14.82 -8.80 -1.59
C HIS A 132 15.48 -8.78 -0.22
N ARG A 133 14.89 -9.54 0.73
CA ARG A 133 15.36 -9.63 2.11
C ARG A 133 15.42 -11.10 2.55
N ASN A 134 16.63 -11.60 2.69
CA ASN A 134 16.87 -12.98 3.11
C ASN A 134 16.63 -13.15 4.62
N CYS A 135 15.40 -13.49 4.99
CA CYS A 135 14.97 -13.63 6.39
C CYS A 135 15.57 -14.85 7.13
N SER A 136 16.41 -15.67 6.48
CA SER A 136 17.22 -16.70 7.15
C SER A 136 18.45 -16.11 7.83
N LYS A 137 18.85 -14.89 7.45
CA LYS A 137 19.96 -14.15 8.04
C LYS A 137 19.47 -13.27 9.18
N ASP A 138 20.36 -12.99 10.14
CA ASP A 138 20.11 -11.96 11.16
C ASP A 138 20.36 -10.59 10.56
N LEU A 139 19.30 -10.01 9.99
CA LEU A 139 19.33 -8.70 9.36
C LEU A 139 18.78 -7.63 10.30
N PRO A 140 19.42 -6.44 10.32
CA PRO A 140 18.86 -5.30 11.07
C PRO A 140 17.52 -4.85 10.48
N LEU A 141 16.76 -4.07 11.26
CA LEU A 141 15.55 -3.42 10.78
C LEU A 141 15.87 -2.52 9.57
N LEU A 142 14.96 -2.49 8.60
CA LEU A 142 15.06 -1.58 7.45
C LEU A 142 14.98 -0.13 7.91
N ARG A 143 15.89 0.70 7.40
CA ARG A 143 16.00 2.13 7.68
C ARG A 143 15.81 2.98 6.44
N PRO A 144 15.46 4.26 6.57
CA PRO A 144 15.27 5.17 5.44
C PRO A 144 16.46 5.29 4.50
N ASP A 145 17.68 5.21 5.02
CA ASP A 145 18.97 5.38 4.31
C ASP A 145 19.55 4.07 3.78
N ASP A 146 18.94 2.93 4.08
CA ASP A 146 19.36 1.69 3.46
C ASP A 146 19.23 1.75 1.93
N ALA A 147 20.12 1.03 1.23
CA ALA A 147 20.16 1.01 -0.22
C ALA A 147 18.80 0.64 -0.84
N ARG A 148 18.42 1.36 -1.89
CA ARG A 148 17.22 1.04 -2.69
C ARG A 148 17.59 0.12 -3.85
N LYS A 149 16.87 -0.99 -3.99
CA LYS A 149 17.12 -2.03 -5.01
C LYS A 149 15.80 -2.40 -5.68
N GLY A 150 15.52 -1.82 -6.83
CA GLY A 150 14.30 -2.12 -7.59
C GLY A 150 14.31 -3.54 -8.15
N CYS A 151 13.58 -4.45 -7.53
CA CYS A 151 13.53 -5.86 -7.91
C CYS A 151 12.34 -6.23 -8.83
N ASP A 152 11.37 -5.33 -8.99
CA ASP A 152 10.23 -5.50 -9.86
C ASP A 152 9.77 -4.17 -10.46
N LEU A 153 8.76 -4.20 -11.35
CA LEU A 153 8.20 -3.00 -11.97
C LEU A 153 7.70 -1.99 -10.92
N TYR A 154 7.01 -2.46 -9.89
CA TYR A 154 6.44 -1.60 -8.86
C TYR A 154 7.52 -0.86 -8.08
N THR A 155 8.52 -1.57 -7.60
CA THR A 155 9.61 -0.99 -6.79
C THR A 155 10.48 -0.03 -7.62
N ARG A 156 10.76 -0.35 -8.89
CA ARG A 156 11.48 0.55 -9.80
C ARG A 156 10.71 1.86 -10.03
N ILE A 157 9.39 1.81 -10.25
CA ILE A 157 8.57 3.01 -10.40
C ILE A 157 8.55 3.81 -9.09
N LYS A 158 8.40 3.17 -7.93
CA LYS A 158 8.42 3.88 -6.63
C LYS A 158 9.75 4.59 -6.39
N ILE A 159 10.88 3.96 -6.71
CA ILE A 159 12.21 4.60 -6.63
C ILE A 159 12.27 5.83 -7.54
N SER A 160 11.83 5.72 -8.80
CA SER A 160 11.80 6.84 -9.73
C SER A 160 10.92 8.00 -9.24
N CYS A 161 9.78 7.70 -8.60
CA CYS A 161 8.92 8.72 -7.99
C CYS A 161 9.61 9.41 -6.80
N GLU A 162 10.32 8.64 -5.94
CA GLU A 162 11.09 9.23 -4.84
C GLU A 162 12.18 10.17 -5.36
N ASP A 163 12.91 9.77 -6.40
CA ASP A 163 13.99 10.60 -6.99
C ASP A 163 13.42 11.88 -7.60
N LEU A 164 12.34 11.77 -8.37
CA LEU A 164 11.65 12.91 -8.96
C LEU A 164 11.19 13.93 -7.90
N VAL A 165 10.67 13.46 -6.77
CA VAL A 165 10.22 14.32 -5.67
C VAL A 165 11.40 14.95 -4.94
N ARG A 166 12.48 14.21 -4.67
CA ARG A 166 13.70 14.74 -4.02
C ARG A 166 14.38 15.82 -4.84
N GLU A 167 14.39 15.65 -6.16
CA GLU A 167 15.04 16.58 -7.11
C GLU A 167 14.15 17.76 -7.50
N SER A 168 12.88 17.79 -7.06
CA SER A 168 11.89 18.79 -7.45
C SER A 168 12.20 20.22 -6.97
N GLY A 169 12.96 20.36 -5.89
CA GLY A 169 13.15 21.63 -5.18
C GLY A 169 11.93 22.08 -4.37
N LEU A 170 10.89 21.25 -4.23
CA LEU A 170 9.79 21.46 -3.29
C LEU A 170 10.22 21.02 -1.88
N PRO A 171 9.63 21.53 -0.80
CA PRO A 171 9.69 20.89 0.49
C PRO A 171 8.90 19.56 0.39
N TRP A 172 9.52 18.43 0.77
CA TRP A 172 8.92 17.12 0.55
C TRP A 172 8.95 16.22 1.79
N THR A 173 8.07 15.23 1.82
CA THR A 173 8.10 14.09 2.74
C THR A 173 7.83 12.82 1.96
N ILE A 174 8.60 11.77 2.17
CA ILE A 174 8.39 10.46 1.55
C ILE A 174 7.99 9.46 2.64
N LEU A 175 6.86 8.79 2.44
CA LEU A 175 6.35 7.78 3.38
C LEU A 175 6.50 6.38 2.76
N ARG A 176 7.42 5.57 3.30
CA ARG A 176 7.59 4.17 2.92
C ARG A 176 6.72 3.30 3.82
N TYR A 177 5.54 2.99 3.33
CA TYR A 177 4.58 2.17 4.08
C TYR A 177 4.99 0.71 4.12
N GLY A 178 4.71 0.07 5.26
CA GLY A 178 4.63 -1.38 5.41
C GLY A 178 3.39 -1.96 4.73
N ILE A 179 3.02 -3.17 5.10
CA ILE A 179 1.84 -3.84 4.57
C ILE A 179 0.59 -3.23 5.19
N ILE A 180 -0.24 -2.59 4.37
CA ILE A 180 -1.46 -1.93 4.84
C ILE A 180 -2.58 -2.95 5.07
N PHE A 181 -3.12 -2.95 6.28
CA PHE A 181 -4.29 -3.72 6.68
C PHE A 181 -5.54 -2.81 6.66
N PRO A 182 -6.44 -2.94 5.67
CA PRO A 182 -7.52 -1.99 5.44
C PRO A 182 -8.64 -2.13 6.48
N LYS A 183 -9.12 -1.03 7.04
CA LYS A 183 -10.29 -0.99 7.94
C LYS A 183 -11.56 -1.54 7.27
N VAL A 184 -11.72 -1.29 5.98
CA VAL A 184 -12.87 -1.75 5.22
C VAL A 184 -12.46 -2.92 4.33
N TYR A 185 -13.09 -4.05 4.55
CA TYR A 185 -12.79 -5.30 3.85
C TYR A 185 -13.63 -5.42 2.58
N SER A 186 -12.99 -5.86 1.51
CA SER A 186 -13.74 -6.33 0.35
C SER A 186 -14.33 -7.71 0.67
N LYS A 187 -15.65 -7.85 0.53
CA LYS A 187 -16.30 -9.17 0.61
C LYS A 187 -16.00 -10.05 -0.62
N ARG A 188 -15.33 -9.48 -1.63
CA ARG A 188 -14.89 -10.22 -2.84
C ARG A 188 -13.41 -10.56 -2.69
N ILE A 189 -13.10 -11.83 -2.75
CA ILE A 189 -11.73 -12.33 -2.80
C ILE A 189 -11.21 -12.06 -4.23
N ASP A 190 -10.13 -11.31 -4.35
CA ASP A 190 -9.41 -11.18 -5.62
C ASP A 190 -8.52 -12.43 -5.82
N PRO A 191 -8.81 -13.28 -6.83
CA PRO A 191 -8.01 -14.47 -7.08
C PRO A 191 -6.54 -14.17 -7.40
N ASN A 192 -6.23 -12.98 -7.93
CA ASN A 192 -4.86 -12.59 -8.25
C ASN A 192 -4.09 -12.21 -6.98
N ALA A 193 -4.74 -11.55 -6.03
CA ALA A 193 -4.15 -11.30 -4.70
C ALA A 193 -3.87 -12.62 -3.96
N VAL A 194 -4.78 -13.60 -4.05
CA VAL A 194 -4.57 -14.93 -3.48
C VAL A 194 -3.38 -15.64 -4.17
N ARG A 195 -3.30 -15.60 -5.51
CA ARG A 195 -2.15 -16.18 -6.23
C ARG A 195 -0.83 -15.52 -5.83
N LEU A 196 -0.82 -14.19 -5.71
CA LEU A 196 0.37 -13.44 -5.30
C LEU A 196 0.81 -13.86 -3.89
N SER A 197 -0.12 -14.13 -2.97
CA SER A 197 0.22 -14.56 -1.60
C SER A 197 0.99 -15.87 -1.57
N PHE A 198 0.78 -16.79 -2.53
CA PHE A 198 1.55 -18.03 -2.62
C PHE A 198 3.01 -17.83 -3.05
N LEU A 199 3.34 -16.71 -3.70
CA LEU A 199 4.73 -16.38 -4.05
C LEU A 199 5.52 -15.84 -2.87
N VAL A 200 4.85 -15.57 -1.75
CA VAL A 200 5.47 -15.07 -0.51
C VAL A 200 5.84 -16.26 0.37
N PRO A 201 7.13 -16.50 0.67
CA PRO A 201 7.54 -17.56 1.60
C PRO A 201 6.95 -17.34 3.00
N LEU A 202 6.63 -18.44 3.69
CA LEU A 202 6.06 -18.39 5.04
C LEU A 202 7.02 -17.78 6.07
N GLU A 203 8.33 -17.89 5.83
CA GLU A 203 9.39 -17.34 6.68
C GLU A 203 9.52 -15.83 6.59
N THR A 204 8.86 -15.20 5.59
CA THR A 204 8.96 -13.76 5.33
C THR A 204 8.51 -12.94 6.55
N ARG A 205 9.33 -11.96 6.91
CA ARG A 205 9.08 -11.01 7.99
C ARG A 205 8.20 -9.87 7.47
N PHE A 206 6.99 -9.76 7.99
CA PHE A 206 6.03 -8.71 7.66
C PHE A 206 6.02 -7.62 8.72
N HIS A 207 6.03 -6.38 8.30
CA HIS A 207 5.68 -5.24 9.14
C HIS A 207 4.37 -4.64 8.64
N GLY A 208 3.30 -4.96 9.35
CA GLY A 208 1.96 -4.47 9.05
C GLY A 208 1.72 -3.07 9.63
N VAL A 209 0.66 -2.43 9.16
CA VAL A 209 0.11 -1.21 9.75
C VAL A 209 -1.39 -1.12 9.45
N HIS A 210 -2.18 -0.70 10.43
CA HIS A 210 -3.60 -0.45 10.21
C HIS A 210 -3.80 0.76 9.29
N SER A 211 -4.80 0.72 8.40
CA SER A 211 -5.00 1.80 7.42
C SER A 211 -5.36 3.14 8.07
N GLU A 212 -6.04 3.14 9.21
CA GLU A 212 -6.31 4.37 9.98
C GLU A 212 -5.02 4.98 10.55
N ASP A 213 -4.08 4.16 11.02
CA ASP A 213 -2.78 4.63 11.50
C ASP A 213 -1.96 5.20 10.35
N ALA A 214 -1.91 4.52 9.21
CA ALA A 214 -1.25 5.00 8.00
C ALA A 214 -1.89 6.30 7.49
N GLY A 215 -3.23 6.40 7.51
CA GLY A 215 -3.98 7.58 7.12
C GLY A 215 -3.70 8.77 8.04
N TYR A 216 -3.67 8.54 9.35
CA TYR A 216 -3.34 9.56 10.33
C TYR A 216 -1.89 10.04 10.19
N ALA A 217 -0.91 9.13 10.05
CA ALA A 217 0.48 9.49 9.78
C ALA A 217 0.61 10.37 8.54
N THR A 218 -0.12 10.02 7.48
CA THR A 218 -0.15 10.79 6.23
C THR A 218 -0.71 12.20 6.43
N ALA A 219 -1.83 12.32 7.16
CA ALA A 219 -2.45 13.60 7.46
C ALA A 219 -1.54 14.50 8.29
N ARG A 220 -0.83 13.95 9.28
CA ARG A 220 0.13 14.68 10.12
C ARG A 220 1.29 15.27 9.30
N CYS A 221 1.69 14.63 8.21
CA CYS A 221 2.74 15.17 7.33
C CYS A 221 2.33 16.48 6.65
N ALA A 222 1.03 16.74 6.45
CA ALA A 222 0.54 18.02 5.92
C ALA A 222 0.80 19.21 6.86
N GLU A 223 1.09 18.96 8.14
CA GLU A 223 1.48 19.99 9.11
C GLU A 223 2.95 20.44 8.94
N GLY A 224 3.73 19.81 8.04
CA GLY A 224 5.14 20.13 7.82
C GLY A 224 6.09 19.52 8.88
N LEU A 225 5.65 18.55 9.67
CA LEU A 225 6.45 17.94 10.75
C LEU A 225 7.63 17.10 10.26
N ALA A 226 7.65 16.69 9.00
CA ALA A 226 8.62 15.76 8.43
C ALA A 226 9.22 16.25 7.11
N VAL A 227 9.38 17.55 6.94
CA VAL A 227 9.94 18.15 5.71
C VAL A 227 11.37 17.64 5.48
N ASN A 228 11.61 17.23 4.23
CA ASN A 228 12.87 16.65 3.72
C ASN A 228 13.28 15.35 4.44
N LYS A 229 12.28 14.58 4.89
CA LYS A 229 12.49 13.28 5.53
C LYS A 229 11.84 12.15 4.75
N VAL A 230 12.48 10.97 4.83
CA VAL A 230 11.88 9.69 4.50
C VAL A 230 11.52 9.00 5.81
N LEU A 231 10.25 8.63 5.96
CA LEU A 231 9.79 7.93 7.16
C LEU A 231 9.32 6.52 6.80
N MET A 232 9.70 5.55 7.63
CA MET A 232 9.18 4.19 7.58
C MET A 232 7.87 4.15 8.38
N ILE A 233 6.76 3.78 7.72
CA ILE A 233 5.42 3.77 8.31
C ILE A 233 4.94 2.32 8.47
N GLY A 234 5.09 1.80 9.67
CA GLY A 234 4.63 0.49 10.13
C GLY A 234 3.91 0.63 11.46
N GLY A 235 3.13 -0.35 11.85
CA GLY A 235 2.53 -0.41 13.19
C GLY A 235 3.58 -0.58 14.30
N GLY A 236 3.12 -0.69 15.54
CA GLY A 236 4.00 -0.96 16.70
C GLY A 236 4.67 -2.34 16.66
N GLU A 237 5.36 -2.70 17.74
CA GLU A 237 6.13 -3.97 17.82
C GLU A 237 5.31 -5.21 17.49
N ARG A 238 4.02 -5.24 17.87
CA ARG A 238 3.13 -6.38 17.61
C ARG A 238 2.80 -6.57 16.13
N TRP A 239 3.01 -5.56 15.28
CA TRP A 239 2.88 -5.63 13.83
C TRP A 239 4.11 -6.19 13.12
N LYS A 240 5.21 -6.48 13.85
CA LYS A 240 6.41 -7.16 13.34
C LYS A 240 6.26 -8.66 13.53
N GLN A 241 5.66 -9.33 12.55
CA GLN A 241 5.36 -10.75 12.63
C GLN A 241 5.82 -11.46 11.34
N ARG A 242 5.80 -12.80 11.34
CA ARG A 242 6.02 -13.58 10.11
C ARG A 242 4.70 -13.75 9.35
N GLN A 243 4.80 -14.02 8.05
CA GLN A 243 3.64 -14.16 7.15
C GLN A 243 2.53 -15.07 7.70
N PRO A 244 2.81 -16.26 8.33
CA PRO A 244 1.75 -17.12 8.85
C PRO A 244 0.90 -16.50 9.96
N PHE A 245 1.46 -15.58 10.75
CA PHE A 245 0.68 -14.87 11.76
C PHE A 245 -0.45 -14.06 11.12
N PHE A 246 -0.15 -13.29 10.09
CA PHE A 246 -1.17 -12.48 9.43
C PHE A 246 -2.12 -13.32 8.60
N LEU A 247 -1.59 -14.19 7.75
CA LEU A 247 -2.41 -15.03 6.88
C LEU A 247 -3.30 -15.98 7.68
N GLY A 248 -2.74 -16.63 8.70
CA GLY A 248 -3.48 -17.55 9.57
C GLY A 248 -4.62 -16.84 10.30
N ASN A 249 -4.35 -15.71 10.95
CA ASN A 249 -5.39 -14.95 11.67
C ASN A 249 -6.46 -14.36 10.73
N ILE A 250 -6.11 -13.91 9.52
CA ILE A 250 -7.08 -13.49 8.50
C ILE A 250 -7.98 -14.67 8.11
N LEU A 251 -7.38 -15.82 7.76
CA LEU A 251 -8.13 -16.99 7.34
C LEU A 251 -9.00 -17.56 8.47
N ASP A 252 -8.53 -17.50 9.72
CA ASP A 252 -9.32 -17.86 10.89
C ASP A 252 -10.46 -16.88 11.15
N ALA A 253 -10.21 -15.59 10.98
CA ALA A 253 -11.24 -14.56 11.13
C ALA A 253 -12.38 -14.77 10.12
N VAL A 254 -12.07 -15.18 8.89
CA VAL A 254 -13.09 -15.49 7.86
C VAL A 254 -13.63 -16.92 7.95
N GLY A 255 -13.12 -17.77 8.86
CA GLY A 255 -13.62 -19.12 9.10
C GLY A 255 -13.02 -20.20 8.19
N VAL A 256 -11.94 -19.92 7.46
CA VAL A 256 -11.33 -20.88 6.52
C VAL A 256 -10.20 -21.68 7.17
N GLY A 257 -9.38 -21.04 8.02
CA GLY A 257 -8.17 -21.63 8.58
C GLY A 257 -6.98 -21.69 7.62
N MET A 258 -5.78 -21.92 8.15
CA MET A 258 -4.53 -21.87 7.39
C MET A 258 -4.50 -22.86 6.22
N LEU A 259 -3.86 -22.46 5.13
CA LEU A 259 -3.65 -23.27 3.93
C LEU A 259 -2.42 -24.18 4.11
N PRO A 260 -2.31 -25.29 3.34
CA PRO A 260 -1.17 -26.21 3.44
C PRO A 260 0.13 -25.50 3.04
N GLU A 261 1.21 -25.75 3.78
CA GLU A 261 2.54 -25.17 3.54
C GLU A 261 3.07 -25.46 2.11
N SER A 262 2.72 -26.63 1.57
CA SER A 262 3.07 -27.03 0.20
C SER A 262 2.50 -26.14 -0.90
N ALA A 263 1.57 -25.23 -0.55
CA ALA A 263 1.02 -24.26 -1.48
C ALA A 263 1.87 -22.99 -1.62
N PHE A 264 2.88 -22.81 -0.78
CA PHE A 264 3.68 -21.58 -0.75
C PHE A 264 5.07 -21.78 -1.36
N ALA A 265 5.63 -20.67 -1.88
CA ALA A 265 7.03 -20.63 -2.32
C ALA A 265 7.97 -20.99 -1.16
N ARG A 266 9.06 -21.68 -1.49
CA ARG A 266 10.12 -22.03 -0.55
C ARG A 266 11.39 -21.31 -0.97
N PRO A 267 11.93 -20.40 -0.15
CA PRO A 267 13.14 -19.68 -0.52
C PRO A 267 14.36 -20.60 -0.38
N ASP A 268 15.36 -20.37 -1.22
CA ASP A 268 16.69 -20.94 -1.06
C ASP A 268 17.51 -19.97 -0.20
N PRO A 269 18.03 -20.42 0.98
CA PRO A 269 18.84 -19.56 1.85
C PRO A 269 20.11 -19.02 1.19
N ALA A 270 20.61 -19.69 0.14
CA ALA A 270 21.79 -19.26 -0.61
C ALA A 270 21.49 -18.20 -1.68
N VAL A 271 20.23 -18.04 -2.09
CA VAL A 271 19.81 -17.18 -3.21
C VAL A 271 18.94 -16.04 -2.68
N GLU A 272 19.46 -14.80 -2.72
CA GLU A 272 18.74 -13.64 -2.19
C GLU A 272 17.43 -13.35 -2.95
N GLU A 273 17.42 -13.52 -4.26
CA GLU A 273 16.28 -13.29 -5.14
C GLU A 273 15.14 -14.30 -4.92
N SER A 274 15.38 -15.39 -4.22
CA SER A 274 14.33 -16.35 -3.84
C SER A 274 13.44 -15.83 -2.71
N TRP A 275 13.90 -14.84 -1.97
CA TRP A 275 13.17 -14.21 -0.88
C TRP A 275 12.27 -13.09 -1.37
N TYR A 276 11.24 -12.78 -0.56
CA TYR A 276 10.35 -11.67 -0.86
C TYR A 276 11.01 -10.32 -0.48
N TYR A 277 10.47 -9.21 -0.98
CA TYR A 277 11.06 -7.86 -0.84
C TYR A 277 10.41 -7.04 0.28
N VAL A 278 10.05 -7.67 1.39
CA VAL A 278 9.50 -7.04 2.59
C VAL A 278 10.28 -7.48 3.83
N ASP A 279 10.34 -6.64 4.84
CA ASP A 279 11.00 -6.93 6.11
C ASP A 279 10.47 -6.01 7.22
N TRP A 280 10.91 -6.24 8.44
CA TRP A 280 10.69 -5.38 9.58
C TRP A 280 11.45 -4.06 9.42
N MET A 281 10.82 -2.97 9.87
CA MET A 281 11.30 -1.60 9.70
C MET A 281 11.55 -0.93 11.03
N ASP A 282 12.52 0.00 11.05
CA ASP A 282 12.67 0.96 12.12
C ASP A 282 11.67 2.11 11.92
N THR A 283 10.63 2.14 12.72
CA THR A 283 9.54 3.12 12.66
C THR A 283 9.62 4.17 13.75
N ALA A 284 10.70 4.18 14.55
CA ALA A 284 10.82 5.01 15.75
C ALA A 284 10.73 6.52 15.43
N GLU A 285 11.43 6.99 14.39
CA GLU A 285 11.37 8.40 13.98
C GLU A 285 9.97 8.79 13.52
N GLY A 286 9.33 7.93 12.69
CA GLY A 286 7.96 8.16 12.23
C GLY A 286 6.97 8.25 13.37
N GLN A 287 7.07 7.35 14.35
CA GLN A 287 6.21 7.38 15.54
C GLN A 287 6.48 8.61 16.43
N ALA A 288 7.74 8.97 16.62
CA ALA A 288 8.09 10.13 17.44
C ALA A 288 7.57 11.45 16.87
N LEU A 289 7.62 11.62 15.54
CA LEU A 289 7.16 12.82 14.84
C LEU A 289 5.63 12.88 14.67
N LEU A 290 5.01 11.76 14.39
CA LEU A 290 3.63 11.73 13.90
C LEU A 290 2.62 11.14 14.91
N GLY A 291 3.06 10.34 15.89
CA GLY A 291 2.22 9.79 16.95
C GLY A 291 1.06 8.93 16.45
N TYR A 292 1.29 8.05 15.46
CA TYR A 292 0.24 7.41 14.68
C TYR A 292 -0.08 5.96 15.05
N GLN A 293 0.81 5.27 15.77
CA GLN A 293 0.64 3.85 16.14
C GLN A 293 -0.40 3.71 17.26
N ARG A 294 -1.64 3.40 16.90
CA ARG A 294 -2.81 3.38 17.80
C ARG A 294 -3.55 2.04 17.82
N HIS A 295 -3.42 1.25 16.73
CA HIS A 295 -4.13 0.00 16.55
C HIS A 295 -3.18 -1.19 16.64
N GLU A 296 -3.66 -2.26 17.27
CA GLU A 296 -2.97 -3.54 17.34
C GLU A 296 -3.50 -4.52 16.27
N PRO A 297 -2.71 -5.51 15.81
CA PRO A 297 -3.16 -6.46 14.79
C PRO A 297 -4.41 -7.26 15.21
N GLU A 298 -4.58 -7.50 16.51
CA GLU A 298 -5.75 -8.21 17.05
C GLU A 298 -7.04 -7.41 16.90
N ASP A 299 -6.98 -6.08 16.91
CA ASP A 299 -8.14 -5.23 16.68
C ASP A 299 -8.64 -5.41 15.25
N TYR A 300 -7.71 -5.48 14.29
CA TYR A 300 -7.99 -5.77 12.91
C TYR A 300 -8.67 -7.14 12.73
N PHE A 301 -8.09 -8.22 13.28
CA PHE A 301 -8.64 -9.56 13.13
C PHE A 301 -10.01 -9.70 13.81
N ARG A 302 -10.22 -9.05 14.95
CA ARG A 302 -11.49 -9.01 15.66
C ARG A 302 -12.56 -8.28 14.84
N ALA A 303 -12.22 -7.15 14.25
CA ALA A 303 -13.11 -6.39 13.38
C ALA A 303 -13.50 -7.19 12.13
N LEU A 304 -12.53 -7.86 11.48
CA LEU A 304 -12.77 -8.74 10.34
C LEU A 304 -13.71 -9.90 10.70
N ALA A 305 -13.46 -10.56 11.84
CA ALA A 305 -14.32 -11.67 12.31
C ALA A 305 -15.76 -11.21 12.61
N LYS A 306 -15.92 -10.00 13.16
CA LYS A 306 -17.23 -9.38 13.43
C LYS A 306 -17.96 -9.04 12.13
N ASP A 307 -17.26 -8.51 11.12
CA ASP A 307 -17.85 -8.14 9.82
C ASP A 307 -18.33 -9.38 9.03
N MET A 308 -17.67 -10.52 9.21
CA MET A 308 -18.12 -11.80 8.64
C MET A 308 -19.46 -12.29 9.22
N GLY A 309 -19.78 -11.96 10.47
CA GLY A 309 -21.05 -12.26 11.12
C GLY A 309 -21.47 -13.74 10.98
N LEU A 310 -22.70 -13.95 10.52
CA LEU A 310 -23.28 -15.31 10.32
C LEU A 310 -22.62 -16.11 9.17
N LEU A 311 -21.85 -15.48 8.30
CA LEU A 311 -21.11 -16.19 7.24
C LEU A 311 -19.93 -16.98 7.80
N ARG A 312 -19.36 -16.58 8.94
CA ARG A 312 -18.20 -17.22 9.54
C ARG A 312 -18.45 -18.70 9.95
N PRO A 313 -19.51 -19.05 10.67
CA PRO A 313 -19.79 -20.47 10.97
C PRO A 313 -20.08 -21.30 9.72
N LEU A 314 -20.73 -20.74 8.70
CA LEU A 314 -20.93 -21.41 7.42
C LEU A 314 -19.60 -21.65 6.70
N ALA A 315 -18.70 -20.65 6.66
CA ALA A 315 -17.38 -20.79 6.11
C ALA A 315 -16.55 -21.86 6.84
N ARG A 316 -16.67 -21.95 8.17
CA ARG A 316 -16.02 -23.00 8.97
C ARG A 316 -16.48 -24.40 8.58
N LEU A 317 -17.77 -24.60 8.38
CA LEU A 317 -18.32 -25.88 7.94
C LEU A 317 -17.81 -26.26 6.55
N ALA A 318 -17.73 -25.30 5.63
CA ALA A 318 -17.23 -25.50 4.27
C ALA A 318 -15.68 -25.46 4.18
N SER A 319 -14.97 -25.20 5.27
CA SER A 319 -13.54 -24.90 5.26
C SER A 319 -12.64 -25.95 4.58
N PRO A 320 -12.88 -27.27 4.68
CA PRO A 320 -12.03 -28.25 3.98
C PRO A 320 -12.10 -28.08 2.46
N LEU A 321 -13.30 -27.83 1.92
CA LEU A 321 -13.51 -27.62 0.49
C LEU A 321 -12.91 -26.29 0.03
N VAL A 322 -13.18 -25.20 0.78
CA VAL A 322 -12.66 -23.86 0.50
C VAL A 322 -11.13 -23.86 0.52
N ARG A 323 -10.49 -24.45 1.53
CA ARG A 323 -9.02 -24.58 1.60
C ARG A 323 -8.46 -25.34 0.40
N ARG A 324 -9.09 -26.45 0.00
CA ARG A 324 -8.68 -27.21 -1.17
C ARG A 324 -8.78 -26.37 -2.45
N GLN A 325 -9.89 -25.66 -2.64
CA GLN A 325 -10.08 -24.78 -3.80
C GLN A 325 -9.06 -23.63 -3.82
N MET A 326 -8.83 -22.98 -2.68
CA MET A 326 -7.81 -21.93 -2.57
C MET A 326 -6.41 -22.47 -2.86
N ALA A 327 -6.04 -23.61 -2.27
CA ALA A 327 -4.74 -24.23 -2.53
C ALA A 327 -4.54 -24.58 -4.02
N GLN A 328 -5.60 -24.93 -4.74
CA GLN A 328 -5.55 -25.17 -6.20
C GLN A 328 -5.20 -23.93 -7.04
N LEU A 329 -5.34 -22.70 -6.49
CA LEU A 329 -4.89 -21.47 -7.13
C LEU A 329 -3.36 -21.32 -7.06
N SER A 330 -2.69 -22.04 -6.15
CA SER A 330 -1.23 -22.02 -6.03
C SER A 330 -0.57 -22.69 -7.23
N PRO A 331 0.50 -22.10 -7.76
CA PRO A 331 1.33 -22.75 -8.79
C PRO A 331 2.11 -23.94 -8.26
N PHE A 332 2.32 -24.05 -6.95
CA PHE A 332 3.17 -25.06 -6.28
C PHE A 332 2.38 -26.27 -5.79
N TYR A 333 1.10 -26.08 -5.48
CA TYR A 333 0.28 -27.14 -4.87
C TYR A 333 0.12 -28.34 -5.79
N GLY A 334 0.38 -29.54 -5.23
CA GLY A 334 0.31 -30.80 -5.99
C GLY A 334 1.51 -31.02 -6.93
N GLY A 335 2.63 -30.34 -6.71
CA GLY A 335 3.86 -30.51 -7.50
C GLY A 335 3.80 -29.91 -8.92
N ARG A 336 2.90 -28.94 -9.15
CA ARG A 336 2.72 -28.30 -10.46
C ARG A 336 3.93 -27.49 -10.93
N ALA A 337 4.63 -26.85 -9.98
CA ALA A 337 5.87 -26.14 -10.21
C ALA A 337 6.80 -26.34 -9.03
N ASP A 338 8.12 -26.21 -9.24
CA ASP A 338 9.09 -26.20 -8.15
C ASP A 338 8.90 -24.93 -7.32
N PRO A 339 8.61 -25.06 -6.01
CA PRO A 339 8.46 -23.89 -5.14
C PRO A 339 9.75 -23.08 -4.98
N ARG A 340 10.91 -23.65 -5.32
CA ARG A 340 12.21 -22.97 -5.21
C ARG A 340 12.50 -22.02 -6.37
N THR A 341 11.86 -22.15 -7.53
CA THR A 341 12.03 -21.32 -8.74
C THR A 341 13.34 -20.50 -8.81
N PRO A 342 14.53 -21.15 -8.79
CA PRO A 342 15.79 -20.43 -8.82
C PRO A 342 16.00 -19.74 -10.18
N GLY A 343 16.60 -18.55 -10.15
CA GLY A 343 17.01 -17.80 -11.34
C GLY A 343 15.92 -17.04 -12.08
N MET A 344 14.69 -17.06 -11.62
CA MET A 344 13.59 -16.26 -12.19
C MET A 344 13.44 -14.95 -11.41
N ASP A 345 13.50 -13.81 -12.09
CA ASP A 345 13.23 -12.51 -11.43
C ASP A 345 11.80 -12.41 -10.93
N LEU A 346 11.54 -11.46 -10.04
CA LEU A 346 10.24 -11.32 -9.42
C LEU A 346 9.15 -10.92 -10.41
N ASP A 347 9.44 -10.06 -11.39
CA ASP A 347 8.50 -9.69 -12.45
C ASP A 347 8.08 -10.91 -13.27
N GLU A 348 9.02 -11.78 -13.61
CA GLU A 348 8.74 -13.00 -14.34
C GLU A 348 7.92 -13.99 -13.49
N ARG A 349 8.27 -14.15 -12.21
CA ARG A 349 7.49 -14.99 -11.26
C ARG A 349 6.06 -14.51 -11.13
N ILE A 350 5.86 -13.20 -11.00
CA ILE A 350 4.51 -12.62 -10.89
C ILE A 350 3.74 -12.79 -12.21
N ARG A 351 4.36 -12.48 -13.35
CA ARG A 351 3.72 -12.68 -14.66
C ARG A 351 3.31 -14.13 -14.90
N ARG A 352 4.19 -15.06 -14.57
CA ARG A 352 3.96 -16.48 -14.80
C ARG A 352 2.93 -17.10 -13.85
N PHE A 353 2.94 -16.71 -12.58
CA PHE A 353 2.22 -17.42 -11.53
C PHE A 353 1.06 -16.62 -10.91
N ALA A 354 1.11 -15.30 -10.88
CA ALA A 354 0.10 -14.47 -10.25
C ALA A 354 -0.84 -13.78 -11.25
N THR A 355 -0.44 -13.63 -12.51
CA THR A 355 -1.31 -13.07 -13.56
C THR A 355 -2.06 -14.21 -14.25
N PRO A 356 -3.40 -14.12 -14.41
CA PRO A 356 -4.12 -15.11 -15.20
C PRO A 356 -3.58 -15.13 -16.63
N ALA A 357 -3.34 -16.32 -17.20
CA ALA A 357 -3.11 -16.43 -18.63
C ALA A 357 -4.28 -15.72 -19.33
N ALA A 358 -3.98 -14.78 -20.21
CA ALA A 358 -5.00 -14.17 -21.05
C ALA A 358 -5.81 -15.34 -21.67
N ARG A 359 -7.12 -15.36 -21.41
CA ARG A 359 -7.98 -16.35 -22.07
C ARG A 359 -7.80 -16.13 -23.57
N ARG A 360 -7.12 -17.08 -24.22
CA ARG A 360 -7.05 -17.15 -25.68
C ARG A 360 -8.44 -17.40 -26.27
#